data_5f7211d9321622e81050614281f36f02
#
_entry.id   5f7211d9321622e81050614281f36f02
#
_cell.length_a   1.000
_cell.length_b   1.000
_cell.length_c   1.000
_cell.angle_alpha   90.00
_cell.angle_beta   90.00
_cell.angle_gamma   90.00
#
_symmetry.space_group_name_H-M   'P 1'
#
loop_
_entity.id
_entity.type
_entity.pdbx_description
1 polymer ?
#
loop_
_entity_poly.entity_id
_entity_poly.type
_entity_poly.pdbx_seq_one_letter_code
_entity_poly.pdbx_strand_id
1 'polypeptide(L)'
;MKIEYVSTDIQELSFRKNITGETQMQIQTKTNYSVYYAEDGKSCIGEFSAEFIPVNNPEQLQIKYRSRSLFNLYDTILNDDVKRQIHIEIFNRIFPMCNETIKHFFALSGAPNISLPMMDMSNMEIIINP
;
A
#
# COMPACT_ATOMS: atom_id res chain seq x y z
N MET A 1 -22.75 -6.76 -7.37
CA MET A 1 -21.30 -6.98 -7.14
C MET A 1 -21.01 -7.04 -5.66
N LYS A 2 -20.33 -8.07 -5.21
CA LYS A 2 -19.91 -8.22 -3.82
C LYS A 2 -18.40 -8.50 -3.78
N ILE A 3 -17.69 -7.73 -2.97
CA ILE A 3 -16.24 -7.87 -2.77
C ILE A 3 -16.01 -8.34 -1.33
N GLU A 4 -15.34 -9.49 -1.20
CA GLU A 4 -15.05 -10.09 0.10
C GLU A 4 -13.55 -10.10 0.34
N TYR A 5 -13.11 -9.48 1.44
CA TYR A 5 -11.73 -9.56 1.88
C TYR A 5 -11.43 -10.95 2.42
N VAL A 6 -10.31 -11.54 1.97
CA VAL A 6 -9.89 -12.87 2.42
C VAL A 6 -8.69 -12.79 3.35
N SER A 7 -7.59 -12.21 2.87
CA SER A 7 -6.34 -12.21 3.65
C SER A 7 -5.37 -11.16 3.13
N THR A 8 -4.41 -10.80 3.98
CA THR A 8 -3.27 -9.97 3.60
C THR A 8 -1.98 -10.68 3.97
N ASP A 9 -1.06 -10.71 3.02
CA ASP A 9 0.28 -11.22 3.18
C ASP A 9 1.28 -10.07 3.09
N ILE A 10 2.01 -9.83 4.18
CA ILE A 10 3.08 -8.83 4.19
C ILE A 10 4.32 -9.48 3.61
N GLN A 11 4.72 -9.04 2.43
CA GLN A 11 5.85 -9.62 1.70
C GLN A 11 7.18 -8.97 2.04
N GLU A 12 7.15 -7.70 2.42
CA GLU A 12 8.35 -6.99 2.81
C GLU A 12 8.01 -5.97 3.89
N LEU A 13 8.77 -6.02 4.98
CA LEU A 13 8.75 -5.00 6.02
C LEU A 13 10.17 -4.87 6.52
N SER A 14 10.88 -3.86 6.03
CA SER A 14 12.28 -3.65 6.39
C SER A 14 12.48 -2.25 6.92
N PHE A 15 13.36 -2.15 7.92
CA PHE A 15 13.70 -0.92 8.57
C PHE A 15 15.21 -0.85 8.74
N ARG A 16 15.78 0.22 8.26
CA ARG A 16 17.21 0.51 8.45
C ARG A 16 17.37 1.92 8.95
N LYS A 17 17.97 2.06 10.12
CA LYS A 17 18.22 3.36 10.74
C LYS A 17 19.71 3.47 11.05
N ASN A 18 20.33 4.51 10.54
CA ASN A 18 21.75 4.80 10.76
C ASN A 18 21.88 6.28 11.14
N ILE A 19 21.18 6.66 12.21
CA ILE A 19 21.14 8.04 12.69
C ILE A 19 21.85 8.09 14.03
N THR A 20 22.82 9.01 14.15
CA THR A 20 23.47 9.34 15.41
C THR A 20 23.00 10.74 15.83
N GLY A 21 22.17 10.80 16.88
CA GLY A 21 21.67 12.06 17.43
C GLY A 21 20.30 12.47 16.89
N GLU A 22 19.79 13.59 17.42
CA GLU A 22 18.53 14.18 16.96
C GLU A 22 18.77 14.94 15.67
N THR A 23 18.14 14.47 14.59
CA THR A 23 18.22 15.12 13.29
C THR A 23 16.82 15.36 12.76
N GLN A 24 16.54 16.57 12.33
CA GLN A 24 15.34 16.84 11.56
C GLN A 24 15.56 16.34 10.15
N MET A 25 14.69 15.42 9.71
CA MET A 25 14.76 14.85 8.37
C MET A 25 13.50 15.16 7.60
N GLN A 26 13.68 15.58 6.37
CA GLN A 26 12.60 15.66 5.41
C GLN A 26 12.51 14.31 4.71
N ILE A 27 11.37 13.64 4.81
CA ILE A 27 11.17 12.29 4.30
C ILE A 27 10.31 12.32 3.05
N GLN A 28 10.80 11.66 2.00
CA GLN A 28 10.05 11.43 0.78
C GLN A 28 9.40 10.06 0.85
N THR A 29 8.10 10.01 0.51
CA THR A 29 7.35 8.77 0.47
C THR A 29 7.05 8.41 -0.98
N LYS A 30 7.37 7.16 -1.36
CA LYS A 30 7.00 6.60 -2.65
C LYS A 30 6.00 5.49 -2.42
N THR A 31 4.86 5.56 -3.08
CA THR A 31 3.81 4.55 -2.96
C THR A 31 3.44 4.01 -4.32
N ASN A 32 3.14 2.70 -4.37
CA ASN A 32 2.63 2.04 -5.56
C ASN A 32 1.45 1.16 -5.17
N TYR A 33 0.45 1.12 -6.04
CA TYR A 33 -0.73 0.31 -5.83
C TYR A 33 -1.18 -0.27 -7.17
N SER A 34 -1.42 -1.59 -7.20
CA SER A 34 -1.86 -2.31 -8.40
C SER A 34 -2.87 -3.38 -8.03
N VAL A 35 -3.79 -3.67 -8.93
CA VAL A 35 -4.77 -4.74 -8.76
C VAL A 35 -4.59 -5.75 -9.89
N TYR A 36 -4.45 -7.02 -9.52
CA TYR A 36 -4.30 -8.13 -10.45
C TYR A 36 -5.52 -9.04 -10.34
N TYR A 37 -6.11 -9.38 -11.48
CA TYR A 37 -7.32 -10.20 -11.55
C TYR A 37 -6.97 -11.64 -11.92
N ALA A 38 -7.65 -12.61 -11.29
CA ALA A 38 -7.57 -13.99 -11.69
C ALA A 38 -8.20 -14.17 -13.08
N GLU A 39 -7.74 -15.19 -13.81
CA GLU A 39 -8.25 -15.47 -15.17
C GLU A 39 -9.76 -15.71 -15.21
N ASP A 40 -10.31 -16.35 -14.17
CA ASP A 40 -11.73 -16.62 -14.06
C ASP A 40 -12.57 -15.41 -13.64
N GLY A 41 -11.94 -14.30 -13.28
CA GLY A 41 -12.61 -13.10 -12.83
C GLY A 41 -13.28 -13.19 -11.45
N LYS A 42 -13.02 -14.26 -10.69
CA LYS A 42 -13.68 -14.50 -9.39
C LYS A 42 -12.88 -14.03 -8.20
N SER A 43 -11.68 -13.57 -8.42
CA SER A 43 -10.82 -13.04 -7.36
C SER A 43 -9.86 -12.00 -7.92
N CYS A 44 -9.30 -11.19 -7.02
CA CYS A 44 -8.25 -10.25 -7.36
C CYS A 44 -7.31 -10.05 -6.19
N ILE A 45 -6.14 -9.51 -6.49
CA ILE A 45 -5.12 -9.21 -5.51
C ILE A 45 -4.79 -7.73 -5.60
N GLY A 46 -4.91 -7.01 -4.47
CA GLY A 46 -4.41 -5.65 -4.34
C GLY A 46 -3.00 -5.67 -3.78
N GLU A 47 -2.05 -5.16 -4.55
CA GLU A 47 -0.66 -5.05 -4.11
C GLU A 47 -0.36 -3.59 -3.79
N PHE A 48 0.11 -3.35 -2.56
CA PHE A 48 0.45 -2.03 -2.08
C PHE A 48 1.90 -2.03 -1.59
N SER A 49 2.65 -0.99 -1.98
CA SER A 49 4.00 -0.79 -1.47
C SER A 49 4.23 0.67 -1.10
N ALA A 50 5.06 0.87 -0.08
CA ALA A 50 5.47 2.18 0.37
C ALA A 50 6.95 2.16 0.73
N GLU A 51 7.66 3.21 0.35
CA GLU A 51 9.06 3.40 0.68
C GLU A 51 9.24 4.79 1.23
N PHE A 52 9.94 4.88 2.37
CA PHE A 52 10.22 6.14 3.06
C PHE A 52 11.72 6.38 3.05
N ILE A 53 12.15 7.48 2.46
CA ILE A 53 13.57 7.81 2.29
C ILE A 53 13.79 9.29 2.63
N PRO A 54 14.82 9.63 3.44
CA PRO A 54 15.20 11.03 3.63
C PRO A 54 15.67 11.67 2.33
N VAL A 55 15.28 12.91 2.10
CA VAL A 55 15.59 13.62 0.85
C VAL A 55 17.10 13.87 0.71
N ASN A 56 17.77 14.24 1.81
CA ASN A 56 19.16 14.68 1.76
C ASN A 56 20.18 13.58 2.09
N ASN A 57 19.80 12.59 2.91
CA ASN A 57 20.70 11.51 3.32
C ASN A 57 19.97 10.18 3.31
N PRO A 58 19.79 9.55 2.13
CA PRO A 58 18.99 8.34 1.99
C PRO A 58 19.52 7.14 2.79
N GLU A 59 20.81 7.13 3.15
CA GLU A 59 21.38 6.05 3.96
C GLU A 59 21.04 6.14 5.45
N GLN A 60 20.53 7.28 5.95
CA GLN A 60 20.22 7.45 7.37
C GLN A 60 18.97 6.73 7.82
N LEU A 61 18.02 6.58 6.92
CA LEU A 61 16.76 5.91 7.21
C LEU A 61 16.25 5.28 5.93
N GLN A 62 15.88 4.01 5.99
CA GLN A 62 15.24 3.34 4.87
C GLN A 62 14.15 2.42 5.41
N ILE A 63 12.94 2.62 4.94
CA ILE A 63 11.79 1.82 5.36
C ILE A 63 11.08 1.38 4.09
N LYS A 64 10.84 0.08 3.99
CA LYS A 64 10.12 -0.52 2.88
C LYS A 64 9.00 -1.39 3.39
N TYR A 65 7.84 -1.24 2.80
CA TYR A 65 6.65 -2.04 3.09
C TYR A 65 6.03 -2.51 1.79
N ARG A 66 5.67 -3.78 1.71
CA ARG A 66 4.92 -4.32 0.59
C ARG A 66 3.98 -5.41 1.10
N SER A 67 2.73 -5.34 0.67
CA SER A 67 1.72 -6.33 1.01
C SER A 67 0.87 -6.70 -0.20
N ARG A 68 0.29 -7.89 -0.15
CA ARG A 68 -0.68 -8.38 -1.12
C ARG A 68 -1.93 -8.82 -0.37
N SER A 69 -3.07 -8.32 -0.81
CA SER A 69 -4.36 -8.64 -0.19
C SER A 69 -5.26 -9.33 -1.20
N LEU A 70 -5.82 -10.46 -0.79
CA LEU A 70 -6.70 -11.27 -1.63
C LEU A 70 -8.16 -10.93 -1.36
N PHE A 71 -8.93 -10.77 -2.42
CA PHE A 71 -10.36 -10.51 -2.39
C PHE A 71 -11.10 -11.48 -3.31
N ASN A 72 -12.23 -11.99 -2.86
CA ASN A 72 -13.17 -12.71 -3.71
C ASN A 72 -14.19 -11.76 -4.31
N LEU A 73 -14.54 -12.01 -5.56
CA LEU A 73 -15.51 -11.21 -6.31
C LEU A 73 -16.72 -12.08 -6.64
N TYR A 74 -17.89 -11.66 -6.17
CA TYR A 74 -19.15 -12.38 -6.38
C TYR A 74 -20.08 -11.55 -7.26
N ASP A 75 -20.84 -12.23 -8.13
CA ASP A 75 -21.85 -11.60 -8.98
C ASP A 75 -21.28 -10.43 -9.78
N THR A 76 -20.08 -10.60 -10.31
CA THR A 76 -19.32 -9.54 -10.96
C THR A 76 -19.00 -9.91 -12.39
N ILE A 77 -19.38 -9.03 -13.32
CA ILE A 77 -18.94 -9.09 -14.70
C ILE A 77 -17.85 -8.04 -14.87
N LEU A 78 -16.64 -8.48 -15.17
CA LEU A 78 -15.50 -7.58 -15.28
C LEU A 78 -15.53 -6.84 -16.61
N ASN A 79 -15.73 -5.53 -16.52
CA ASN A 79 -15.52 -4.58 -17.62
C ASN A 79 -14.69 -3.42 -17.06
N ASP A 80 -14.32 -2.47 -17.91
CA ASP A 80 -13.44 -1.38 -17.49
C ASP A 80 -14.04 -0.54 -16.36
N ASP A 81 -15.34 -0.25 -16.41
CA ASP A 81 -16.01 0.54 -15.37
C ASP A 81 -16.04 -0.20 -14.03
N VAL A 82 -16.35 -1.50 -14.07
CA VAL A 82 -16.38 -2.35 -12.86
C VAL A 82 -14.98 -2.49 -12.27
N LYS A 83 -13.96 -2.71 -13.09
CA LYS A 83 -12.57 -2.78 -12.62
C LYS A 83 -12.14 -1.48 -11.94
N ARG A 84 -12.58 -0.34 -12.47
CA ARG A 84 -12.31 0.97 -11.87
C ARG A 84 -12.94 1.09 -10.48
N GLN A 85 -14.19 0.67 -10.33
CA GLN A 85 -14.88 0.64 -9.04
C GLN A 85 -14.18 -0.28 -8.04
N ILE A 86 -13.80 -1.48 -8.48
CA ILE A 86 -13.09 -2.46 -7.64
C ILE A 86 -11.76 -1.88 -7.18
N HIS A 87 -11.02 -1.25 -8.07
CA HIS A 87 -9.74 -0.61 -7.77
C HIS A 87 -9.86 0.38 -6.61
N ILE A 88 -10.88 1.24 -6.67
CA ILE A 88 -11.13 2.25 -5.64
C ILE A 88 -11.59 1.61 -4.33
N GLU A 89 -12.54 0.66 -4.38
CA GLU A 89 -13.06 0.01 -3.19
C GLU A 89 -11.99 -0.80 -2.44
N ILE A 90 -11.18 -1.53 -3.17
CA ILE A 90 -10.08 -2.31 -2.58
C ILE A 90 -9.07 -1.38 -1.92
N PHE A 91 -8.71 -0.29 -2.58
CA PHE A 91 -7.80 0.69 -2.01
C PHE A 91 -8.33 1.23 -0.68
N ASN A 92 -9.60 1.60 -0.63
CA ASN A 92 -10.23 2.13 0.58
C ASN A 92 -10.27 1.12 1.73
N ARG A 93 -10.20 -0.17 1.42
CA ARG A 93 -10.12 -1.23 2.44
C ARG A 93 -8.69 -1.51 2.90
N ILE A 94 -7.73 -1.54 1.99
CA ILE A 94 -6.35 -1.92 2.34
C ILE A 94 -5.52 -0.75 2.86
N PHE A 95 -5.78 0.47 2.42
CA PHE A 95 -4.98 1.63 2.82
C PHE A 95 -5.00 1.85 4.35
N PRO A 96 -6.14 1.81 5.05
CA PRO A 96 -6.15 1.94 6.51
C PRO A 96 -5.37 0.84 7.21
N MET A 97 -5.46 -0.41 6.74
CA MET A 97 -4.72 -1.52 7.32
C MET A 97 -3.20 -1.34 7.14
N CYS A 98 -2.78 -0.95 5.95
CA CYS A 98 -1.36 -0.70 5.65
C CYS A 98 -0.83 0.45 6.48
N ASN A 99 -1.60 1.53 6.59
CA ASN A 99 -1.22 2.70 7.37
C ASN A 99 -1.08 2.38 8.85
N GLU A 100 -2.00 1.61 9.42
CA GLU A 100 -1.92 1.17 10.83
C GLU A 100 -0.72 0.26 11.07
N THR A 101 -0.45 -0.67 10.16
CA THR A 101 0.72 -1.55 10.25
C THR A 101 2.02 -0.74 10.24
N ILE A 102 2.13 0.22 9.34
CA ILE A 102 3.31 1.08 9.23
C ILE A 102 3.48 1.94 10.48
N LYS A 103 2.41 2.55 10.98
CA LYS A 103 2.45 3.34 12.21
C LYS A 103 2.88 2.50 13.41
N HIS A 104 2.33 1.31 13.54
CA HIS A 104 2.67 0.40 14.63
C HIS A 104 4.14 -0.01 14.58
N PHE A 105 4.64 -0.30 13.40
CA PHE A 105 6.04 -0.65 13.18
C PHE A 105 6.96 0.50 13.55
N PHE A 106 6.64 1.73 13.16
CA PHE A 106 7.41 2.90 13.55
C PHE A 106 7.45 3.09 15.06
N ALA A 107 6.32 2.91 15.73
CA ALA A 107 6.25 3.03 17.18
C ALA A 107 7.15 2.00 17.88
N LEU A 108 7.16 0.76 17.38
CA LEU A 108 8.00 -0.30 17.94
C LEU A 108 9.49 -0.08 17.68
N SER A 109 9.85 0.54 16.57
CA SER A 109 11.25 0.72 16.18
C SER A 109 11.89 1.98 16.76
N GLY A 110 11.13 2.82 17.47
CA GLY A 110 11.63 4.07 18.03
C GLY A 110 11.89 5.16 17.00
N ALA A 111 11.38 5.00 15.80
CA ALA A 111 11.48 6.00 14.75
C ALA A 111 10.49 7.15 14.97
N PRO A 112 10.67 8.31 14.30
CA PRO A 112 9.69 9.38 14.35
C PRO A 112 8.31 8.90 13.94
N ASN A 113 7.27 9.53 14.47
CA ASN A 113 5.89 9.19 14.14
C ASN A 113 5.59 9.59 12.70
N ILE A 114 5.70 8.63 11.79
CA ILE A 114 5.48 8.83 10.36
C ILE A 114 4.23 8.06 9.97
N SER A 115 3.38 8.70 9.17
CA SER A 115 2.20 8.07 8.61
C SER A 115 2.22 8.22 7.08
N LEU A 116 1.45 7.36 6.41
CA LEU A 116 1.27 7.48 4.98
C LEU A 116 0.55 8.80 4.67
N PRO A 117 0.98 9.52 3.61
CA PRO A 117 0.26 10.69 3.18
C PRO A 117 -1.13 10.29 2.67
N MET A 118 -2.08 11.21 2.77
CA MET A 118 -3.39 11.00 2.15
C MET A 118 -3.22 10.89 0.65
N MET A 119 -3.79 9.85 0.05
CA MET A 119 -3.75 9.63 -1.39
C MET A 119 -5.11 9.93 -2.00
N ASP A 120 -5.11 10.78 -3.02
CA ASP A 120 -6.32 11.10 -3.77
C ASP A 120 -6.41 10.16 -4.97
N MET A 121 -7.36 9.22 -4.90
CA MET A 121 -7.57 8.23 -5.95
C MET A 121 -8.11 8.82 -7.25
N SER A 122 -8.68 10.03 -7.21
CA SER A 122 -9.22 10.67 -8.40
C SER A 122 -8.14 11.05 -9.42
N ASN A 123 -6.91 11.24 -8.95
CA ASN A 123 -5.76 11.61 -9.78
C ASN A 123 -4.83 10.42 -10.09
N MET A 124 -5.16 9.22 -9.62
CA MET A 124 -4.32 8.04 -9.90
C MET A 124 -4.62 7.49 -11.28
N GLU A 125 -3.55 7.16 -11.99
CA GLU A 125 -3.66 6.43 -13.24
C GLU A 125 -4.03 4.98 -12.92
N ILE A 126 -5.17 4.54 -13.43
CA ILE A 126 -5.64 3.16 -13.24
C ILE A 126 -5.19 2.34 -14.43
N ILE A 127 -4.19 1.49 -14.20
CA ILE A 127 -3.72 0.57 -15.21
C ILE A 127 -4.61 -0.67 -15.15
N ILE A 128 -5.43 -0.86 -16.17
CA ILE A 128 -6.29 -2.03 -16.27
C ILE A 128 -5.51 -3.08 -17.05
N ASN A 129 -4.97 -4.07 -16.34
CA ASN A 129 -4.31 -5.19 -16.99
C ASN A 129 -5.35 -6.15 -17.55
N PRO A 130 -5.18 -6.61 -18.80
CA PRO A 130 -6.10 -7.57 -19.41
C PRO A 130 -6.07 -8.93 -18.71
#